data_62b52f842b748d4e689c305dff40a141
#
_entry.id   62b52f842b748d4e689c305dff40a141
#
_cell.length_a   1.000
_cell.length_b   1.000
_cell.length_c   1.000
_cell.angle_alpha   90.00
_cell.angle_beta   90.00
_cell.angle_gamma   90.00
#
_symmetry.space_group_name_H-M   'P 1'
#
loop_
_entity.id
_entity.type
_entity.pdbx_description
1 polymer ?
#
loop_
_entity_poly.entity_id
_entity_poly.type
_entity_poly.pdbx_seq_one_letter_code
_entity_poly.pdbx_strand_id
1 'polypeptide(L)'
;MRDVHDGLGRHRNETDPLAAVATDIAAEARVICLDELFVSDIADAMLLGGLFRHLVDRGVTLVFTSNLPPKSLYRDGLQRQRFLPAIALLESHCEIVCVDGSMDYRLRQLTKAPIYLQSESAHAAAALTEIFEDLADGLGRNQHSIRIEGREIPVIRACDNVAWFDFRALCDGPRSQNDYVSIAREFQSVIVSGVPVFTTDGTSEDAARRFIALVDEFYDRRVKLIVSAAAAPTQLYRGERLVFEFERTASRLIEMQSEEYLASEHRA
;
A
#
# COMPACT_ATOMS: atom_id res chain seq x y z
N MET A 1 3.31 15.93 -0.38
CA MET A 1 3.71 16.67 -1.63
C MET A 1 2.62 17.55 -2.22
N ARG A 2 1.36 17.09 -2.30
CA ARG A 2 0.24 17.87 -2.89
C ARG A 2 0.12 19.28 -2.30
N ASP A 3 0.10 19.40 -0.97
CA ASP A 3 -0.03 20.70 -0.29
C ASP A 3 1.15 21.65 -0.57
N VAL A 4 2.34 21.10 -0.77
CA VAL A 4 3.54 21.87 -1.16
C VAL A 4 3.39 22.39 -2.58
N HIS A 5 2.91 21.57 -3.53
CA HIS A 5 2.64 22.00 -4.90
C HIS A 5 1.55 23.09 -4.96
N ASP A 6 0.47 22.92 -4.19
CA ASP A 6 -0.60 23.90 -4.10
C ASP A 6 -0.09 25.22 -3.48
N GLY A 7 0.79 25.12 -2.48
CA GLY A 7 1.47 26.27 -1.87
C GLY A 7 2.37 27.01 -2.86
N LEU A 8 3.18 26.29 -3.63
CA LEU A 8 4.00 26.88 -4.70
C LEU A 8 3.17 27.61 -5.74
N GLY A 9 1.98 27.08 -6.06
CA GLY A 9 1.02 27.76 -6.94
C GLY A 9 0.55 29.10 -6.40
N ARG A 10 0.31 29.20 -5.08
CA ARG A 10 -0.12 30.44 -4.40
C ARG A 10 1.00 31.50 -4.37
N HIS A 11 2.24 31.07 -4.13
CA HIS A 11 3.41 31.97 -3.98
C HIS A 11 4.22 32.14 -5.28
N ARG A 12 3.64 31.84 -6.43
CA ARG A 12 4.30 31.82 -7.75
C ARG A 12 5.03 33.11 -8.14
N ASN A 13 4.64 34.24 -7.61
CA ASN A 13 5.20 35.56 -7.92
C ASN A 13 6.26 36.01 -6.90
N GLU A 14 6.59 35.21 -5.91
CA GLU A 14 7.64 35.53 -4.93
C GLU A 14 9.03 35.16 -5.44
N THR A 15 10.04 35.80 -4.90
CA THR A 15 11.45 35.55 -5.28
C THR A 15 11.89 34.13 -4.92
N ASP A 16 11.39 33.61 -3.80
CA ASP A 16 11.61 32.23 -3.33
C ASP A 16 10.27 31.63 -2.88
N PRO A 17 9.48 31.06 -3.79
CA PRO A 17 8.18 30.49 -3.47
C PRO A 17 8.26 29.36 -2.44
N LEU A 18 9.35 28.60 -2.42
CA LEU A 18 9.51 27.49 -1.49
C LEU A 18 9.77 27.96 -0.06
N ALA A 19 10.52 29.05 0.09
CA ALA A 19 10.71 29.71 1.38
C ALA A 19 9.41 30.29 1.94
N ALA A 20 8.53 30.82 1.07
CA ALA A 20 7.21 31.31 1.44
C ALA A 20 6.31 30.16 1.92
N VAL A 21 6.25 29.05 1.19
CA VAL A 21 5.54 27.84 1.61
C VAL A 21 6.02 27.33 2.96
N ALA A 22 7.33 27.29 3.16
CA ALA A 22 7.90 26.90 4.46
C ALA A 22 7.54 27.87 5.60
N THR A 23 7.36 29.15 5.29
CA THR A 23 6.88 30.16 6.26
C THR A 23 5.45 29.92 6.66
N ASP A 24 4.56 29.65 5.69
CA ASP A 24 3.17 29.30 5.97
C ASP A 24 3.09 28.05 6.86
N ILE A 25 3.81 27.01 6.49
CA ILE A 25 3.86 25.75 7.26
C ILE A 25 4.38 26.00 8.69
N ALA A 26 5.46 26.77 8.85
CA ALA A 26 6.04 27.07 10.15
C ALA A 26 5.14 27.93 11.03
N ALA A 27 4.22 28.70 10.43
CA ALA A 27 3.21 29.47 11.17
C ALA A 27 2.10 28.57 11.74
N GLU A 28 1.81 27.44 11.06
CA GLU A 28 0.75 26.51 11.45
C GLU A 28 1.25 25.36 12.34
N ALA A 29 2.50 24.91 12.13
CA ALA A 29 3.04 23.73 12.80
C ALA A 29 4.46 23.92 13.32
N ARG A 30 4.70 23.52 14.56
CA ARG A 30 6.04 23.46 15.18
C ARG A 30 6.71 22.10 15.02
N VAL A 31 5.93 21.08 14.72
CA VAL A 31 6.38 19.70 14.48
C VAL A 31 5.68 19.19 13.22
N ILE A 32 6.46 18.61 12.33
CA ILE A 32 5.98 17.98 11.10
C ILE A 32 6.40 16.52 11.13
N CYS A 33 5.42 15.63 11.00
CA CYS A 33 5.65 14.20 10.87
C CYS A 33 5.39 13.80 9.41
N LEU A 34 6.39 13.19 8.78
CA LEU A 34 6.28 12.62 7.43
C LEU A 34 6.49 11.12 7.54
N ASP A 35 5.44 10.38 7.26
CA ASP A 35 5.48 8.92 7.26
C ASP A 35 5.97 8.40 5.90
N GLU A 36 6.72 7.31 5.93
CA GLU A 36 7.27 6.64 4.75
C GLU A 36 8.01 7.59 3.79
N LEU A 37 8.99 8.35 4.31
CA LEU A 37 9.80 9.23 3.46
C LEU A 37 10.47 8.44 2.34
N PHE A 38 9.95 8.62 1.15
CA PHE A 38 10.45 8.04 -0.08
C PHE A 38 10.56 9.11 -1.17
N VAL A 39 11.61 9.05 -1.98
CA VAL A 39 11.87 10.00 -3.07
C VAL A 39 12.10 9.23 -4.36
N SER A 40 11.18 9.36 -5.32
CA SER A 40 11.20 8.60 -6.57
C SER A 40 11.70 9.40 -7.78
N ASP A 41 11.47 10.72 -7.79
CA ASP A 41 11.81 11.56 -8.94
C ASP A 41 12.62 12.80 -8.56
N ILE A 42 13.18 13.46 -9.56
CA ILE A 42 14.08 14.60 -9.38
C ILE A 42 13.36 15.86 -8.92
N ALA A 43 12.10 16.07 -9.32
CA ALA A 43 11.34 17.26 -8.94
C ALA A 43 11.02 17.21 -7.44
N ASP A 44 10.55 16.07 -6.95
CA ASP A 44 10.30 15.82 -5.54
C ASP A 44 11.60 15.88 -4.72
N ALA A 45 12.72 15.34 -5.22
CA ALA A 45 14.02 15.43 -4.57
C ALA A 45 14.45 16.89 -4.35
N MET A 46 14.31 17.72 -5.37
CA MET A 46 14.69 19.13 -5.31
C MET A 46 13.79 19.93 -4.35
N LEU A 47 12.48 19.72 -4.44
CA LEU A 47 11.50 20.39 -3.59
C LEU A 47 11.68 20.02 -2.12
N LEU A 48 11.78 18.73 -1.80
CA LEU A 48 11.96 18.24 -0.44
C LEU A 48 13.26 18.75 0.17
N GLY A 49 14.36 18.72 -0.59
CA GLY A 49 15.66 19.20 -0.10
C GLY A 49 15.65 20.68 0.26
N GLY A 50 15.00 21.52 -0.56
CA GLY A 50 14.81 22.95 -0.28
C GLY A 50 13.87 23.19 0.90
N LEU A 51 12.73 22.49 0.91
CA LEU A 51 11.71 22.62 1.95
C LEU A 51 12.26 22.26 3.34
N PHE A 52 12.95 21.13 3.47
CA PHE A 52 13.52 20.69 4.76
C PHE A 52 14.49 21.73 5.33
N ARG A 53 15.34 22.31 4.49
CA ARG A 53 16.26 23.38 4.92
C ARG A 53 15.49 24.59 5.44
N HIS A 54 14.51 25.09 4.69
CA HIS A 54 13.72 26.25 5.10
C HIS A 54 12.92 26.01 6.38
N LEU A 55 12.43 24.78 6.60
CA LEU A 55 11.71 24.42 7.82
C LEU A 55 12.65 24.34 9.04
N VAL A 56 13.82 23.73 8.88
CA VAL A 56 14.85 23.65 9.93
C VAL A 56 15.32 25.05 10.30
N ASP A 57 15.61 25.92 9.32
CA ASP A 57 16.01 27.31 9.56
C ASP A 57 14.95 28.11 10.32
N ARG A 58 13.70 27.71 10.26
CA ARG A 58 12.56 28.32 11.00
C ARG A 58 12.27 27.67 12.35
N GLY A 59 13.10 26.70 12.74
CA GLY A 59 12.96 25.99 14.02
C GLY A 59 11.79 24.99 14.07
N VAL A 60 11.35 24.48 12.93
CA VAL A 60 10.36 23.41 12.85
C VAL A 60 11.06 22.08 13.13
N THR A 61 10.51 21.29 14.04
CA THR A 61 10.97 19.94 14.31
C THR A 61 10.43 18.99 13.25
N LEU A 62 11.32 18.20 12.64
CA LEU A 62 10.97 17.24 11.62
C LEU A 62 11.08 15.82 12.19
N VAL A 63 10.04 15.02 11.99
CA VAL A 63 10.01 13.59 12.34
C VAL A 63 9.71 12.81 11.06
N PHE A 64 10.52 11.81 10.77
CA PHE A 64 10.38 10.99 9.58
C PHE A 64 10.34 9.51 9.96
N THR A 65 9.51 8.74 9.27
CA THR A 65 9.72 7.31 9.14
C THR A 65 10.22 6.99 7.72
N SER A 66 11.01 5.97 7.56
CA SER A 66 11.48 5.51 6.26
C SER A 66 11.95 4.06 6.33
N ASN A 67 11.70 3.30 5.28
CA ASN A 67 12.21 1.94 5.11
C ASN A 67 13.70 1.92 4.70
N LEU A 68 14.27 3.10 4.40
CA LEU A 68 15.66 3.26 4.00
C LEU A 68 16.37 4.24 4.94
N PRO A 69 17.60 3.96 5.33
CA PRO A 69 18.41 4.94 6.05
C PRO A 69 18.67 6.17 5.16
N PRO A 70 18.86 7.39 5.73
CA PRO A 70 19.02 8.62 4.96
C PRO A 70 20.03 8.52 3.82
N LYS A 71 21.16 7.83 4.05
CA LYS A 71 22.21 7.60 3.03
C LYS A 71 21.73 6.85 1.79
N SER A 72 20.70 6.04 1.93
CA SER A 72 20.14 5.21 0.85
C SER A 72 18.96 5.87 0.14
N LEU A 73 18.46 7.02 0.64
CA LEU A 73 17.41 7.78 -0.03
C LEU A 73 17.86 8.21 -1.43
N TYR A 74 16.98 8.04 -2.41
CA TYR A 74 17.18 8.43 -3.80
C TYR A 74 18.49 7.87 -4.40
N ARG A 75 18.87 6.60 -4.06
CA ARG A 75 20.19 6.00 -4.34
C ARG A 75 20.52 5.97 -5.84
N ASP A 76 19.57 5.56 -6.67
CA ASP A 76 19.73 5.42 -8.11
C ASP A 76 19.04 6.56 -8.88
N GLY A 77 18.69 7.65 -8.19
CA GLY A 77 17.95 8.76 -8.76
C GLY A 77 18.78 9.66 -9.66
N LEU A 78 18.13 10.22 -10.69
CA LEU A 78 18.74 11.15 -11.63
C LEU A 78 19.26 12.40 -10.92
N GLN A 79 20.52 12.77 -11.18
CA GLN A 79 21.20 13.91 -10.52
C GLN A 79 21.21 13.83 -8.98
N ARG A 80 21.35 12.65 -8.42
CA ARG A 80 21.38 12.39 -6.98
C ARG A 80 22.31 13.37 -6.21
N GLN A 81 23.38 13.83 -6.83
CA GLN A 81 24.32 14.80 -6.22
C GLN A 81 23.62 16.06 -5.72
N ARG A 82 22.53 16.48 -6.34
CA ARG A 82 21.73 17.63 -5.90
C ARG A 82 20.88 17.34 -4.65
N PHE A 83 20.61 16.08 -4.36
CA PHE A 83 19.87 15.66 -3.17
C PHE A 83 20.79 15.36 -1.98
N LEU A 84 22.10 15.16 -2.20
CA LEU A 84 23.06 14.91 -1.10
C LEU A 84 23.05 15.99 -0.01
N PRO A 85 22.89 17.29 -0.30
CA PRO A 85 22.75 18.30 0.75
C PRO A 85 21.53 18.09 1.67
N ALA A 86 20.42 17.58 1.12
CA ALA A 86 19.24 17.24 1.92
C ALA A 86 19.51 16.03 2.83
N ILE A 87 20.20 15.01 2.32
CA ILE A 87 20.63 13.85 3.11
C ILE A 87 21.54 14.32 4.26
N ALA A 88 22.53 15.16 3.97
CA ALA A 88 23.43 15.70 4.99
C ALA A 88 22.68 16.54 6.04
N LEU A 89 21.65 17.29 5.63
CA LEU A 89 20.79 18.04 6.54
C LEU A 89 20.05 17.08 7.50
N LEU A 90 19.44 16.01 6.95
CA LEU A 90 18.75 15.00 7.78
C LEU A 90 19.72 14.36 8.78
N GLU A 91 20.92 13.97 8.34
CA GLU A 91 21.93 13.35 9.21
C GLU A 91 22.46 14.29 10.30
N SER A 92 22.47 15.60 10.05
CA SER A 92 23.01 16.59 11.01
C SER A 92 21.96 17.15 11.97
N HIS A 93 20.67 17.11 11.60
CA HIS A 93 19.58 17.72 12.39
C HIS A 93 18.59 16.71 12.97
N CYS A 94 18.62 15.45 12.52
CA CYS A 94 17.77 14.40 13.04
C CYS A 94 18.58 13.32 13.75
N GLU A 95 18.07 12.84 14.86
CA GLU A 95 18.55 11.58 15.45
C GLU A 95 18.03 10.41 14.62
N ILE A 96 18.96 9.58 14.13
CA ILE A 96 18.60 8.41 13.31
C ILE A 96 18.46 7.21 14.24
N VAL A 97 17.22 6.77 14.42
CA VAL A 97 16.90 5.60 15.23
C VAL A 97 16.54 4.44 14.30
N CYS A 98 17.30 3.35 14.36
CA CYS A 98 16.94 2.11 13.68
C CYS A 98 15.93 1.36 14.56
N VAL A 99 14.72 1.19 14.05
CA VAL A 99 13.68 0.42 14.73
C VAL A 99 13.75 -1.02 14.22
N ASP A 100 14.76 -1.77 14.65
CA ASP A 100 14.87 -3.19 14.39
C ASP A 100 13.94 -3.95 15.34
N GLY A 101 12.71 -4.15 14.90
CA GLY A 101 11.81 -5.10 15.55
C GLY A 101 12.20 -6.51 15.14
N SER A 102 12.79 -7.29 16.06
CA SER A 102 13.09 -8.72 15.84
C SER A 102 11.84 -9.58 15.61
N MET A 103 10.65 -9.01 15.67
CA MET A 103 9.35 -9.65 15.47
C MET A 103 8.41 -8.69 14.78
N ASP A 104 8.04 -9.00 13.54
CA ASP A 104 6.91 -8.37 12.88
C ASP A 104 5.62 -8.81 13.61
N TYR A 105 5.05 -7.92 14.42
CA TYR A 105 3.82 -8.18 15.16
C TYR A 105 2.66 -8.51 14.21
N ARG A 106 2.65 -7.94 13.00
CA ARG A 106 1.65 -8.23 11.96
C ARG A 106 1.81 -9.66 11.44
N LEU A 107 3.05 -10.10 11.23
CA LEU A 107 3.35 -11.49 10.87
C LEU A 107 2.84 -12.46 11.92
N ARG A 108 3.05 -12.16 13.21
CA ARG A 108 2.58 -13.01 14.32
C ARG A 108 1.06 -13.15 14.36
N GLN A 109 0.33 -12.13 13.93
CA GLN A 109 -1.14 -12.18 13.85
C GLN A 109 -1.58 -12.96 12.61
N LEU A 110 -0.97 -12.71 11.45
CA LEU A 110 -1.25 -13.44 10.21
C LEU A 110 -0.90 -14.93 10.29
N THR A 111 0.15 -15.31 11.01
CA THR A 111 0.49 -16.73 11.21
C THR A 111 -0.46 -17.47 12.14
N LYS A 112 -1.24 -16.74 12.97
CA LYS A 112 -2.24 -17.32 13.86
C LYS A 112 -3.64 -17.39 13.26
N ALA A 113 -3.94 -16.54 12.28
CA ALA A 113 -5.23 -16.46 11.63
C ALA A 113 -5.24 -17.26 10.31
N PRO A 114 -6.33 -17.95 9.97
CA PRO A 114 -6.45 -18.57 8.67
C PRO A 114 -6.53 -17.49 7.58
N ILE A 115 -5.52 -17.43 6.70
CA ILE A 115 -5.46 -16.45 5.61
C ILE A 115 -6.39 -16.83 4.46
N TYR A 116 -6.72 -18.11 4.35
CA TYR A 116 -7.66 -18.63 3.38
C TYR A 116 -8.82 -19.32 4.11
N LEU A 117 -9.99 -18.67 4.05
CA LEU A 117 -11.22 -19.15 4.68
C LEU A 117 -12.10 -19.79 3.65
N GLN A 118 -12.31 -21.10 3.75
CA GLN A 118 -13.21 -21.84 2.88
C GLN A 118 -14.62 -21.82 3.48
N SER A 119 -15.33 -20.71 3.36
CA SER A 119 -16.73 -20.60 3.76
C SER A 119 -17.33 -19.26 3.36
N GLU A 120 -18.55 -19.25 2.85
CA GLU A 120 -19.42 -18.07 2.67
C GLU A 120 -20.31 -17.80 3.91
N SER A 121 -20.05 -18.46 5.04
CA SER A 121 -20.88 -18.38 6.23
C SER A 121 -20.65 -17.08 7.03
N ALA A 122 -21.63 -16.73 7.88
CA ALA A 122 -21.50 -15.64 8.84
C ALA A 122 -20.25 -15.78 9.74
N HIS A 123 -19.77 -17.01 9.93
CA HIS A 123 -18.54 -17.29 10.68
C HIS A 123 -17.28 -16.78 9.96
N ALA A 124 -17.23 -16.90 8.62
CA ALA A 124 -16.13 -16.34 7.83
C ALA A 124 -16.11 -14.80 7.88
N ALA A 125 -17.28 -14.16 7.82
CA ALA A 125 -17.39 -12.70 7.95
C ALA A 125 -16.91 -12.19 9.30
N ALA A 126 -17.25 -12.90 10.40
CA ALA A 126 -16.76 -12.56 11.74
C ALA A 126 -15.24 -12.71 11.85
N ALA A 127 -14.68 -13.81 11.32
CA ALA A 127 -13.23 -14.03 11.30
C ALA A 127 -12.49 -12.96 10.47
N LEU A 128 -13.02 -12.57 9.30
CA LEU A 128 -12.43 -11.49 8.50
C LEU A 128 -12.49 -10.14 9.20
N THR A 129 -13.54 -9.89 10.00
CA THR A 129 -13.64 -8.67 10.80
C THR A 129 -12.55 -8.63 11.88
N GLU A 130 -12.35 -9.73 12.59
CA GLU A 130 -11.30 -9.87 13.60
C GLU A 130 -9.91 -9.68 12.98
N ILE A 131 -9.64 -10.34 11.83
CA ILE A 131 -8.39 -10.19 11.09
C ILE A 131 -8.18 -8.73 10.66
N PHE A 132 -9.22 -8.06 10.15
CA PHE A 132 -9.10 -6.64 9.75
C PHE A 132 -8.78 -5.75 10.96
N GLU A 133 -9.45 -5.94 12.09
CA GLU A 133 -9.23 -5.16 13.32
C GLU A 133 -7.83 -5.37 13.88
N ASP A 134 -7.34 -6.59 13.83
CA ASP A 134 -5.97 -6.93 14.23
C ASP A 134 -4.92 -6.27 13.32
N LEU A 135 -5.16 -6.22 12.00
CA LEU A 135 -4.24 -5.60 11.04
C LEU A 135 -4.31 -4.07 11.04
N ALA A 136 -5.46 -3.50 11.41
CA ALA A 136 -5.70 -2.06 11.42
C ALA A 136 -5.19 -1.34 12.69
N ASP A 137 -4.65 -2.06 13.68
CA ASP A 137 -4.20 -1.53 14.99
C ASP A 137 -5.21 -0.57 15.66
N GLY A 138 -6.52 -0.81 15.44
CA GLY A 138 -7.60 0.00 16.01
C GLY A 138 -7.76 1.42 15.45
N LEU A 139 -6.97 1.82 14.46
CA LEU A 139 -6.96 3.16 13.87
C LEU A 139 -7.82 3.29 12.59
N GLY A 140 -8.53 2.24 12.20
CA GLY A 140 -9.26 2.19 10.96
C GLY A 140 -10.36 3.26 10.85
N ARG A 141 -10.22 4.19 9.90
CA ARG A 141 -11.35 4.99 9.44
C ARG A 141 -12.25 4.09 8.60
N ASN A 142 -13.53 4.02 8.91
CA ASN A 142 -14.52 3.35 8.06
C ASN A 142 -14.68 4.18 6.77
N GLN A 143 -13.82 3.94 5.80
CA GLN A 143 -13.99 4.45 4.45
C GLN A 143 -14.89 3.47 3.68
N HIS A 144 -15.83 3.98 2.91
CA HIS A 144 -16.72 3.16 2.09
C HIS A 144 -16.26 3.07 0.62
N SER A 145 -15.30 3.89 0.22
CA SER A 145 -14.66 3.86 -1.09
C SER A 145 -13.24 4.37 -1.03
N ILE A 146 -12.40 3.88 -1.92
CA ILE A 146 -11.04 4.40 -2.17
C ILE A 146 -10.97 4.90 -3.61
N ARG A 147 -10.10 5.87 -3.86
CA ARG A 147 -9.91 6.42 -5.20
C ARG A 147 -8.63 5.88 -5.82
N ILE A 148 -8.78 5.00 -6.82
CA ILE A 148 -7.69 4.40 -7.60
C ILE A 148 -7.79 4.86 -9.04
N GLU A 149 -6.70 5.38 -9.62
CA GLU A 149 -6.63 5.86 -11.02
C GLU A 149 -7.80 6.80 -11.39
N GLY A 150 -8.19 7.67 -10.46
CA GLY A 150 -9.29 8.62 -10.65
C GLY A 150 -10.70 8.03 -10.56
N ARG A 151 -10.83 6.72 -10.28
CA ARG A 151 -12.11 6.01 -10.13
C ARG A 151 -12.34 5.62 -8.67
N GLU A 152 -13.59 5.64 -8.23
CA GLU A 152 -13.96 5.14 -6.92
C GLU A 152 -14.15 3.63 -6.96
N ILE A 153 -13.51 2.93 -6.03
CA ILE A 153 -13.68 1.50 -5.80
C ILE A 153 -14.34 1.34 -4.43
N PRO A 154 -15.52 0.70 -4.35
CA PRO A 154 -16.16 0.44 -3.08
C PRO A 154 -15.30 -0.53 -2.25
N VAL A 155 -15.15 -0.22 -0.98
CA VAL A 155 -14.50 -1.08 0.02
C VAL A 155 -15.49 -1.39 1.14
N ILE A 156 -15.34 -2.54 1.78
CA ILE A 156 -16.08 -2.87 3.00
C ILE A 156 -15.48 -2.06 4.13
N ARG A 157 -14.14 -2.07 4.25
CA ARG A 157 -13.37 -1.26 5.21
C ARG A 157 -11.98 -0.96 4.62
N ALA A 158 -11.39 0.15 4.99
CA ALA A 158 -9.99 0.45 4.67
C ALA A 158 -9.35 1.30 5.76
N CYS A 159 -8.06 1.13 5.94
CA CYS A 159 -7.17 2.01 6.71
C CYS A 159 -5.81 2.06 6.01
N ASP A 160 -4.84 2.80 6.56
CA ASP A 160 -3.58 3.16 5.89
C ASP A 160 -2.86 1.99 5.19
N ASN A 161 -2.85 0.79 5.78
CA ASN A 161 -2.07 -0.34 5.27
C ASN A 161 -2.91 -1.57 4.90
N VAL A 162 -4.22 -1.57 5.18
CA VAL A 162 -5.10 -2.70 4.91
C VAL A 162 -6.40 -2.25 4.27
N ALA A 163 -6.83 -2.96 3.23
CA ALA A 163 -8.13 -2.75 2.59
C ALA A 163 -8.90 -4.06 2.48
N TRP A 164 -10.21 -3.97 2.73
CA TRP A 164 -11.14 -5.09 2.60
C TRP A 164 -12.16 -4.83 1.52
N PHE A 165 -12.15 -5.68 0.51
CA PHE A 165 -13.03 -5.61 -0.64
C PHE A 165 -13.97 -6.81 -0.69
N ASP A 166 -15.18 -6.59 -1.21
CA ASP A 166 -15.98 -7.67 -1.78
C ASP A 166 -15.37 -8.08 -3.13
N PHE A 167 -15.37 -9.37 -3.43
CA PHE A 167 -14.84 -9.90 -4.70
C PHE A 167 -15.43 -9.18 -5.91
N ARG A 168 -16.73 -8.87 -5.90
CA ARG A 168 -17.41 -8.20 -7.00
C ARG A 168 -16.88 -6.80 -7.27
N ALA A 169 -16.44 -6.10 -6.23
CA ALA A 169 -15.86 -4.76 -6.37
C ALA A 169 -14.56 -4.77 -7.18
N LEU A 170 -13.80 -5.87 -7.11
CA LEU A 170 -12.51 -6.02 -7.79
C LEU A 170 -12.59 -6.82 -9.10
N CYS A 171 -13.46 -7.84 -9.18
CA CYS A 171 -13.42 -8.80 -10.28
C CYS A 171 -14.71 -8.86 -11.10
N ASP A 172 -15.84 -8.30 -10.62
CA ASP A 172 -17.12 -8.32 -11.34
C ASP A 172 -17.45 -6.92 -11.88
N GLY A 173 -16.62 -6.40 -12.78
CA GLY A 173 -16.83 -5.07 -13.36
C GLY A 173 -15.64 -4.60 -14.22
N PRO A 174 -15.66 -3.37 -14.73
CA PRO A 174 -14.62 -2.85 -15.61
C PRO A 174 -13.35 -2.50 -14.80
N ARG A 175 -12.62 -3.50 -14.37
CA ARG A 175 -11.31 -3.39 -13.72
C ARG A 175 -10.19 -3.77 -14.66
N SER A 176 -9.07 -3.11 -14.53
CA SER A 176 -7.86 -3.35 -15.30
C SER A 176 -6.71 -3.78 -14.39
N GLN A 177 -5.67 -4.34 -14.97
CA GLN A 177 -4.44 -4.69 -14.26
C GLN A 177 -3.84 -3.49 -13.51
N ASN A 178 -3.95 -2.27 -14.09
CA ASN A 178 -3.44 -1.04 -13.44
C ASN A 178 -4.14 -0.76 -12.09
N ASP A 179 -5.43 -1.13 -11.96
CA ASP A 179 -6.12 -0.98 -10.68
C ASP A 179 -5.48 -1.87 -9.61
N TYR A 180 -5.12 -3.12 -9.97
CA TYR A 180 -4.47 -4.07 -9.05
C TYR A 180 -3.05 -3.64 -8.70
N VAL A 181 -2.30 -3.10 -9.67
CA VAL A 181 -0.99 -2.50 -9.44
C VAL A 181 -1.09 -1.36 -8.43
N SER A 182 -2.06 -0.47 -8.60
CA SER A 182 -2.25 0.69 -7.71
C SER A 182 -2.68 0.26 -6.30
N ILE A 183 -3.61 -0.71 -6.19
CA ILE A 183 -4.01 -1.29 -4.90
C ILE A 183 -2.81 -1.96 -4.22
N ALA A 184 -2.04 -2.75 -4.98
CA ALA A 184 -0.88 -3.45 -4.45
C ALA A 184 0.26 -2.52 -4.02
N ARG A 185 0.33 -1.30 -4.55
CA ARG A 185 1.28 -0.26 -4.09
C ARG A 185 0.83 0.43 -2.83
N GLU A 186 -0.48 0.64 -2.70
CA GLU A 186 -1.07 1.40 -1.59
C GLU A 186 -1.22 0.56 -0.33
N PHE A 187 -1.57 -0.74 -0.46
CA PHE A 187 -1.90 -1.59 0.67
C PHE A 187 -0.94 -2.78 0.81
N GLN A 188 -0.39 -2.95 2.01
CA GLN A 188 0.44 -4.12 2.34
C GLN A 188 -0.39 -5.39 2.55
N SER A 189 -1.62 -5.23 3.03
CA SER A 189 -2.55 -6.33 3.28
C SER A 189 -3.89 -6.05 2.59
N VAL A 190 -4.40 -7.03 1.88
CA VAL A 190 -5.69 -6.93 1.20
C VAL A 190 -6.56 -8.13 1.55
N ILE A 191 -7.78 -7.85 1.98
CA ILE A 191 -8.81 -8.86 2.24
C ILE A 191 -9.77 -8.86 1.07
N VAL A 192 -10.02 -10.03 0.49
CA VAL A 192 -11.02 -10.24 -0.58
C VAL A 192 -12.02 -11.29 -0.11
N SER A 193 -13.26 -10.85 0.09
CA SER A 193 -14.33 -11.74 0.56
C SER A 193 -15.27 -12.16 -0.56
N GLY A 194 -15.80 -13.38 -0.45
CA GLY A 194 -16.83 -13.90 -1.34
C GLY A 194 -16.33 -14.33 -2.71
N VAL A 195 -15.12 -14.89 -2.81
CA VAL A 195 -14.61 -15.45 -4.08
C VAL A 195 -15.43 -16.69 -4.46
N PRO A 196 -16.15 -16.65 -5.61
CA PRO A 196 -16.99 -17.76 -6.02
C PRO A 196 -16.19 -18.91 -6.66
N VAL A 197 -16.84 -20.03 -6.88
CA VAL A 197 -16.33 -21.04 -7.83
C VAL A 197 -16.57 -20.52 -9.25
N PHE A 198 -15.52 -20.48 -10.05
CA PHE A 198 -15.58 -20.05 -11.44
C PHE A 198 -16.00 -21.19 -12.36
N THR A 199 -16.91 -20.90 -13.26
CA THR A 199 -17.49 -21.87 -14.21
C THR A 199 -17.26 -21.43 -15.65
N THR A 200 -17.77 -22.21 -16.63
CA THR A 200 -17.60 -21.94 -18.06
C THR A 200 -18.53 -20.86 -18.63
N ASP A 201 -19.42 -20.27 -17.82
CA ASP A 201 -20.22 -19.13 -18.29
C ASP A 201 -19.34 -17.88 -18.52
N GLY A 202 -19.65 -17.10 -19.56
CA GLY A 202 -18.77 -16.02 -20.02
C GLY A 202 -18.47 -14.96 -18.97
N THR A 203 -19.43 -14.64 -18.10
CA THR A 203 -19.24 -13.66 -17.00
C THR A 203 -18.31 -14.20 -15.93
N SER A 204 -18.41 -15.47 -15.61
CA SER A 204 -17.56 -16.16 -14.66
C SER A 204 -16.10 -16.28 -15.18
N GLU A 205 -15.92 -16.55 -16.48
CA GLU A 205 -14.57 -16.60 -17.08
C GLU A 205 -13.87 -15.23 -17.06
N ASP A 206 -14.59 -14.14 -17.32
CA ASP A 206 -14.02 -12.80 -17.26
C ASP A 206 -13.64 -12.41 -15.82
N ALA A 207 -14.47 -12.80 -14.86
CA ALA A 207 -14.15 -12.62 -13.45
C ALA A 207 -12.93 -13.46 -13.01
N ALA A 208 -12.82 -14.71 -13.52
CA ALA A 208 -11.66 -15.56 -13.30
C ALA A 208 -10.37 -14.95 -13.87
N ARG A 209 -10.39 -14.39 -15.08
CA ARG A 209 -9.23 -13.68 -15.66
C ARG A 209 -8.78 -12.50 -14.81
N ARG A 210 -9.74 -11.71 -14.29
CA ARG A 210 -9.42 -10.59 -13.40
C ARG A 210 -8.86 -11.07 -12.07
N PHE A 211 -9.40 -12.15 -11.53
CA PHE A 211 -8.89 -12.74 -10.29
C PHE A 211 -7.47 -13.30 -10.46
N ILE A 212 -7.18 -13.96 -11.58
CA ILE A 212 -5.82 -14.39 -11.93
C ILE A 212 -4.87 -13.19 -11.96
N ALA A 213 -5.23 -12.11 -12.68
CA ALA A 213 -4.41 -10.90 -12.76
C ALA A 213 -4.20 -10.23 -11.39
N LEU A 214 -5.23 -10.18 -10.54
CA LEU A 214 -5.15 -9.68 -9.17
C LEU A 214 -4.15 -10.49 -8.34
N VAL A 215 -4.29 -11.82 -8.35
CA VAL A 215 -3.39 -12.71 -7.58
C VAL A 215 -1.95 -12.60 -8.09
N ASP A 216 -1.76 -12.52 -9.40
CA ASP A 216 -0.44 -12.36 -10.02
C ASP A 216 0.25 -11.06 -9.53
N GLU A 217 -0.44 -9.91 -9.59
CA GLU A 217 0.10 -8.63 -9.13
C GLU A 217 0.38 -8.62 -7.62
N PHE A 218 -0.54 -9.16 -6.82
CA PHE A 218 -0.37 -9.18 -5.37
C PHE A 218 0.76 -10.12 -4.95
N TYR A 219 0.91 -11.26 -5.62
CA TYR A 219 2.00 -12.20 -5.39
C TYR A 219 3.36 -11.55 -5.70
N ASP A 220 3.51 -10.91 -6.86
CA ASP A 220 4.78 -10.31 -7.29
C ASP A 220 5.20 -9.14 -6.38
N ARG A 221 4.23 -8.43 -5.80
CA ARG A 221 4.46 -7.31 -4.87
C ARG A 221 4.45 -7.69 -3.40
N ARG A 222 4.34 -8.98 -3.09
CA ARG A 222 4.35 -9.49 -1.71
C ARG A 222 3.23 -8.91 -0.84
N VAL A 223 2.08 -8.61 -1.42
CA VAL A 223 0.87 -8.21 -0.69
C VAL A 223 0.36 -9.41 0.12
N LYS A 224 0.00 -9.20 1.37
CA LYS A 224 -0.60 -10.22 2.22
C LYS A 224 -2.08 -10.33 1.86
N LEU A 225 -2.40 -11.35 1.07
CA LEU A 225 -3.76 -11.56 0.56
C LEU A 225 -4.53 -12.53 1.46
N ILE A 226 -5.59 -12.03 2.09
CA ILE A 226 -6.53 -12.79 2.89
C ILE A 226 -7.79 -13.02 2.06
N VAL A 227 -8.23 -14.27 1.94
CA VAL A 227 -9.34 -14.62 1.07
C VAL A 227 -10.41 -15.41 1.81
N SER A 228 -11.69 -15.05 1.61
CA SER A 228 -12.79 -16.01 1.83
C SER A 228 -13.35 -16.48 0.50
N ALA A 229 -13.47 -17.78 0.32
CA ALA A 229 -13.83 -18.39 -0.95
C ALA A 229 -14.78 -19.58 -0.80
N ALA A 230 -15.57 -19.85 -1.85
CA ALA A 230 -16.54 -20.93 -1.89
C ALA A 230 -15.90 -22.33 -1.93
N ALA A 231 -14.62 -22.44 -2.29
CA ALA A 231 -13.90 -23.72 -2.39
C ALA A 231 -12.40 -23.55 -2.08
N ALA A 232 -11.68 -24.65 -1.92
CA ALA A 232 -10.21 -24.64 -1.81
C ALA A 232 -9.56 -24.08 -3.09
N PRO A 233 -8.33 -23.51 -3.03
CA PRO A 233 -7.67 -22.90 -4.19
C PRO A 233 -7.68 -23.78 -5.44
N THR A 234 -7.40 -25.08 -5.30
CA THR A 234 -7.36 -26.05 -6.40
C THR A 234 -8.74 -26.43 -6.95
N GLN A 235 -9.82 -26.03 -6.28
CA GLN A 235 -11.21 -26.36 -6.66
C GLN A 235 -12.02 -25.10 -7.04
N LEU A 236 -11.40 -23.92 -7.04
CA LEU A 236 -12.07 -22.66 -7.37
C LEU A 236 -12.43 -22.55 -8.85
N TYR A 237 -11.67 -23.17 -9.73
CA TYR A 237 -11.94 -23.11 -11.17
C TYR A 237 -12.46 -24.45 -11.68
N ARG A 238 -13.62 -24.43 -12.35
CA ARG A 238 -14.29 -25.57 -12.98
C ARG A 238 -14.55 -25.34 -14.47
N GLY A 239 -13.91 -24.31 -15.05
CA GLY A 239 -13.95 -24.03 -16.47
C GLY A 239 -12.92 -24.86 -17.25
N GLU A 240 -12.92 -24.69 -18.58
CA GLU A 240 -12.04 -25.44 -19.49
C GLU A 240 -10.92 -24.58 -20.08
N ARG A 241 -11.12 -23.26 -20.19
CA ARG A 241 -10.24 -22.37 -20.97
C ARG A 241 -9.04 -21.83 -20.20
N LEU A 242 -9.14 -21.68 -18.88
CA LEU A 242 -8.12 -21.08 -18.04
C LEU A 242 -7.49 -22.08 -17.05
N VAL A 243 -7.54 -23.36 -17.37
CA VAL A 243 -7.07 -24.43 -16.48
C VAL A 243 -5.60 -24.21 -16.10
N PHE A 244 -4.75 -23.99 -17.08
CA PHE A 244 -3.32 -23.82 -16.86
C PHE A 244 -2.99 -22.57 -16.06
N GLU A 245 -3.60 -21.44 -16.41
CA GLU A 245 -3.41 -20.16 -15.70
C GLU A 245 -3.92 -20.26 -14.26
N PHE A 246 -5.05 -20.96 -14.07
CA PHE A 246 -5.63 -21.08 -12.74
C PHE A 246 -4.89 -22.08 -11.84
N GLU A 247 -4.28 -23.12 -12.40
CA GLU A 247 -3.35 -24.00 -11.66
C GLU A 247 -2.18 -23.21 -11.06
N ARG A 248 -1.61 -22.28 -11.83
CA ARG A 248 -0.58 -21.37 -11.33
C ARG A 248 -1.12 -20.44 -10.23
N THR A 249 -2.32 -19.89 -10.43
CA THR A 249 -2.98 -19.04 -9.44
C THR A 249 -3.27 -19.80 -8.15
N ALA A 250 -3.74 -21.05 -8.24
CA ALA A 250 -3.96 -21.90 -7.08
C ALA A 250 -2.65 -22.18 -6.32
N SER A 251 -1.56 -22.44 -7.04
CA SER A 251 -0.23 -22.63 -6.44
C SER A 251 0.25 -21.39 -5.71
N ARG A 252 0.07 -20.19 -6.30
CA ARG A 252 0.39 -18.91 -5.67
C ARG A 252 -0.46 -18.66 -4.42
N LEU A 253 -1.76 -18.90 -4.48
CA LEU A 253 -2.65 -18.78 -3.31
C LEU A 253 -2.24 -19.71 -2.16
N ILE A 254 -1.72 -20.89 -2.46
CA ILE A 254 -1.19 -21.83 -1.45
C ILE A 254 0.13 -21.29 -0.88
N GLU A 255 1.03 -20.85 -1.75
CA GLU A 255 2.33 -20.29 -1.32
C GLU A 255 2.17 -19.03 -0.48
N MET A 256 1.22 -18.14 -0.84
CA MET A 256 0.91 -16.92 -0.09
C MET A 256 0.47 -17.18 1.35
N GLN A 257 0.06 -18.42 1.69
CA GLN A 257 -0.28 -18.84 3.05
C GLN A 257 0.94 -19.29 3.87
N SER A 258 2.11 -19.45 3.25
CA SER A 258 3.32 -19.90 3.94
C SER A 258 3.90 -18.82 4.85
N GLU A 259 4.50 -19.24 5.97
CA GLU A 259 5.20 -18.33 6.88
C GLU A 259 6.31 -17.55 6.18
N GLU A 260 7.02 -18.18 5.24
CA GLU A 260 8.08 -17.55 4.45
C GLU A 260 7.54 -16.40 3.58
N TYR A 261 6.40 -16.62 2.89
CA TYR A 261 5.77 -15.58 2.10
C TYR A 261 5.26 -14.44 2.97
N LEU A 262 4.63 -14.77 4.10
CA LEU A 262 4.09 -13.78 5.03
C LEU A 262 5.19 -12.93 5.68
N ALA A 263 6.36 -13.52 5.92
CA ALA A 263 7.54 -12.81 6.44
C ALA A 263 8.24 -11.93 5.40
N SER A 264 7.93 -12.09 4.10
CA SER A 264 8.58 -11.29 3.05
C SER A 264 8.12 -9.82 3.09
N GLU A 265 9.05 -8.89 2.81
CA GLU A 265 8.73 -7.47 2.69
C GLU A 265 7.79 -7.17 1.52
N HIS A 266 6.86 -6.24 1.75
CA HIS A 266 6.00 -5.68 0.72
C HIS A 266 6.84 -4.87 -0.29
N ARG A 267 6.50 -4.99 -1.59
CA ARG A 267 7.16 -4.30 -2.70
C ARG A 267 6.20 -3.31 -3.33
N ALA A 268 6.19 -2.07 -2.84
CA ALA A 268 5.35 -1.00 -3.35
C ALA A 268 5.64 -0.60 -4.82
#